data_ed6f5f57f81f5490d86270c9b4bcbf28
#
_entry.id   ed6f5f57f81f5490d86270c9b4bcbf28
#
_cell.length_a   1.000
_cell.length_b   1.000
_cell.length_c   1.000
_cell.angle_alpha   90.00
_cell.angle_beta   90.00
_cell.angle_gamma   90.00
#
_symmetry.space_group_name_H-M   'P 1'
#
loop_
_entity.id
_entity.type
_entity.pdbx_description
1 polymer ?
#
loop_
_entity_poly.entity_id
_entity_poly.type
_entity_poly.pdbx_seq_one_letter_code
_entity_poly.pdbx_strand_id
1 'polypeptide(L)'
;MTVVIRESKETQIRIAISAGTGTARVETGDAFLDHMLVAFARYAGVELDVQATGDLRHHLIEDVAIALGQAVAAFAPTGCAR
;
A
#
# COMPACT_ATOMS: atom_id res chain seq x y z
N MET A 1 -0.09 -6.79 12.59
CA MET A 1 -0.63 -6.28 11.32
C MET A 1 -0.96 -4.82 11.46
N THR A 2 -0.59 -4.04 10.48
CA THR A 2 -0.86 -2.61 10.44
C THR A 2 -1.83 -2.33 9.30
N VAL A 3 -2.89 -1.59 9.60
CA VAL A 3 -3.91 -1.26 8.59
C VAL A 3 -4.04 0.25 8.52
N VAL A 4 -4.03 0.78 7.30
CA VAL A 4 -4.26 2.20 7.04
C VAL A 4 -5.44 2.30 6.10
N ILE A 5 -6.39 3.16 6.46
CA ILE A 5 -7.55 3.46 5.63
C ILE A 5 -7.52 4.95 5.32
N ARG A 6 -7.60 5.26 4.04
CA ARG A 6 -7.59 6.65 3.60
C ARG A 6 -8.76 6.84 2.64
N GLU A 7 -9.65 7.75 2.98
CA GLU A 7 -10.83 8.00 2.18
C GLU A 7 -10.95 9.49 1.89
N SER A 8 -11.25 9.81 0.66
CA SER A 8 -11.56 11.16 0.27
C SER A 8 -12.74 11.12 -0.69
N LYS A 9 -13.11 12.27 -1.25
CA LYS A 9 -14.18 12.28 -2.24
C LYS A 9 -13.77 11.54 -3.51
N GLU A 10 -12.48 11.52 -3.81
CA GLU A 10 -11.98 10.96 -5.06
C GLU A 10 -11.45 9.54 -4.92
N THR A 11 -11.03 9.13 -3.73
CA THR A 11 -10.38 7.83 -3.57
C THR A 11 -10.80 7.15 -2.28
N GLN A 12 -10.75 5.82 -2.31
CA GLN A 12 -10.94 4.98 -1.14
C GLN A 12 -9.84 3.94 -1.14
N ILE A 13 -9.03 3.92 -0.09
CA ILE A 13 -7.84 3.09 -0.04
C ILE A 13 -7.77 2.36 1.29
N ARG A 14 -7.47 1.07 1.24
CA ARG A 14 -7.22 0.27 2.42
C ARG A 14 -5.94 -0.52 2.18
N ILE A 15 -4.99 -0.38 3.10
CA ILE A 15 -3.72 -1.09 3.04
C ILE A 15 -3.50 -1.82 4.35
N ALA A 16 -3.25 -3.12 4.26
CA ALA A 16 -2.84 -3.92 5.41
C ALA A 16 -1.45 -4.46 5.13
N ILE A 17 -0.55 -4.31 6.08
CA ILE A 17 0.83 -4.75 5.95
C ILE A 17 1.23 -5.52 7.20
N SER A 18 1.93 -6.62 7.01
CA SER A 18 2.44 -7.43 8.11
C SER A 18 3.71 -8.14 7.68
N ALA A 19 4.43 -8.66 8.65
CA ALA A 19 5.60 -9.47 8.36
C ALA A 19 5.16 -10.72 7.61
N GLY A 20 5.90 -11.10 6.58
CA GLY A 20 5.49 -12.25 5.78
C GLY A 20 6.57 -12.68 4.81
N THR A 21 6.14 -13.29 3.74
CA THR A 21 7.03 -13.95 2.79
C THR A 21 7.15 -13.22 1.47
N GLY A 22 6.72 -11.97 1.40
CA GLY A 22 6.77 -11.22 0.15
C GLY A 22 5.56 -11.44 -0.74
N THR A 23 4.45 -11.86 -0.15
CA THR A 23 3.21 -12.09 -0.88
C THR A 23 2.35 -10.82 -0.89
N ALA A 24 1.68 -10.57 -1.99
CA ALA A 24 0.82 -9.40 -2.09
C ALA A 24 -0.49 -9.75 -2.76
N ARG A 25 -1.56 -9.17 -2.25
CA ARG A 25 -2.86 -9.16 -2.89
C ARG A 25 -3.22 -7.72 -3.15
N VAL A 26 -3.29 -7.32 -4.41
CA VAL A 26 -3.39 -5.92 -4.76
C VAL A 26 -4.51 -5.73 -5.79
N GLU A 27 -5.41 -4.82 -5.50
CA GLU A 27 -6.51 -4.47 -6.39
C GLU A 27 -6.65 -2.96 -6.42
N THR A 28 -6.00 -2.31 -7.35
CA THR A 28 -6.10 -0.85 -7.49
C THR A 28 -6.80 -0.41 -8.75
N GLY A 29 -7.01 -1.33 -9.67
CA GLY A 29 -7.59 -0.97 -10.97
C GLY A 29 -6.56 -0.43 -11.95
N ASP A 30 -5.31 -0.31 -11.55
CA ASP A 30 -4.23 0.15 -12.41
C ASP A 30 -3.15 -0.93 -12.44
N ALA A 31 -2.93 -1.51 -13.62
CA ALA A 31 -2.03 -2.65 -13.73
C ALA A 31 -0.59 -2.30 -13.37
N PHE A 32 -0.14 -1.10 -13.72
CA PHE A 32 1.21 -0.68 -13.39
C PHE A 32 1.39 -0.55 -11.89
N LEU A 33 0.43 0.10 -11.24
CA LEU A 33 0.47 0.27 -9.79
C LEU A 33 0.41 -1.07 -9.07
N ASP A 34 -0.47 -1.97 -9.54
CA ASP A 34 -0.54 -3.32 -8.98
C ASP A 34 0.80 -4.02 -9.05
N HIS A 35 1.47 -3.92 -10.20
CA HIS A 35 2.77 -4.56 -10.39
C HIS A 35 3.81 -3.97 -9.44
N MET A 36 3.81 -2.65 -9.30
CA MET A 36 4.77 -1.99 -8.41
C MET A 36 4.58 -2.40 -6.96
N LEU A 37 3.33 -2.53 -6.53
CA LEU A 37 3.04 -2.92 -5.14
C LEU A 37 3.43 -4.37 -4.87
N VAL A 38 3.20 -5.25 -5.84
CA VAL A 38 3.65 -6.64 -5.72
C VAL A 38 5.17 -6.70 -5.60
N ALA A 39 5.87 -5.94 -6.44
CA ALA A 39 7.32 -5.88 -6.38
C ALA A 39 7.81 -5.34 -5.05
N PHE A 40 7.15 -4.30 -4.53
CA PHE A 40 7.49 -3.74 -3.23
C PHE A 40 7.39 -4.80 -2.14
N ALA A 41 6.28 -5.55 -2.10
CA ALA A 41 6.09 -6.56 -1.07
C ALA A 41 7.17 -7.62 -1.13
N ARG A 42 7.55 -8.01 -2.34
CA ARG A 42 8.59 -9.02 -2.53
C ARG A 42 9.95 -8.53 -2.04
N TYR A 43 10.32 -7.32 -2.39
CA TYR A 43 11.61 -6.76 -1.97
C TYR A 43 11.65 -6.50 -0.48
N ALA A 44 10.56 -6.01 0.09
CA ALA A 44 10.52 -5.70 1.51
C ALA A 44 10.33 -6.93 2.38
N GLY A 45 9.91 -8.05 1.81
CA GLY A 45 9.67 -9.25 2.58
C GLY A 45 8.46 -9.13 3.49
N VAL A 46 7.43 -8.42 3.04
CA VAL A 46 6.22 -8.21 3.83
C VAL A 46 5.02 -8.82 3.12
N GLU A 47 3.98 -9.06 3.89
CA GLU A 47 2.69 -9.43 3.36
C GLU A 47 1.87 -8.16 3.18
N LEU A 48 1.34 -7.95 2.00
CA LEU A 48 0.68 -6.71 1.67
C LEU A 48 -0.69 -7.00 1.07
N ASP A 49 -1.71 -6.30 1.55
CA ASP A 49 -3.06 -6.38 1.01
C ASP A 49 -3.50 -4.95 0.73
N VAL A 50 -3.72 -4.64 -0.54
CA VAL A 50 -4.10 -3.29 -0.95
C VAL A 50 -5.38 -3.34 -1.75
N GLN A 51 -6.36 -2.57 -1.33
CA GLN A 51 -7.58 -2.37 -2.08
C GLN A 51 -7.77 -0.87 -2.25
N ALA A 52 -7.91 -0.44 -3.48
CA ALA A 52 -8.01 0.98 -3.76
C ALA A 52 -8.90 1.24 -4.95
N THR A 53 -9.69 2.29 -4.87
CA THR A 53 -10.49 2.78 -5.98
C THR A 53 -10.34 4.29 -6.04
N GLY A 54 -10.43 4.84 -7.23
CA GLY A 54 -10.33 6.28 -7.40
C GLY A 54 -10.95 6.71 -8.71
N ASP A 55 -11.23 8.01 -8.80
CA ASP A 55 -11.85 8.58 -10.00
C ASP A 55 -10.84 8.81 -11.10
N LEU A 56 -9.64 9.28 -10.76
CA LEU A 56 -8.60 9.55 -11.72
C LEU A 56 -7.34 8.79 -11.35
N ARG A 57 -6.64 8.31 -12.38
CA ARG A 57 -5.47 7.48 -12.18
C ARG A 57 -4.39 8.17 -11.34
N HIS A 58 -4.10 9.43 -11.62
CA HIS A 58 -3.03 10.09 -10.88
C HIS A 58 -3.43 10.38 -9.43
N HIS A 59 -4.69 10.67 -9.15
CA HIS A 59 -5.15 10.81 -7.78
C HIS A 59 -5.02 9.49 -7.03
N LEU A 60 -5.39 8.41 -7.70
CA LEU A 60 -5.28 7.08 -7.11
C LEU A 60 -3.84 6.74 -6.76
N ILE A 61 -2.92 6.97 -7.69
CA ILE A 61 -1.51 6.65 -7.48
C ILE A 61 -0.94 7.49 -6.34
N GLU A 62 -1.25 8.79 -6.31
CA GLU A 62 -0.74 9.67 -5.26
C GLU A 62 -1.26 9.25 -3.89
N ASP A 63 -2.57 8.97 -3.80
CA ASP A 63 -3.16 8.61 -2.52
C ASP A 63 -2.69 7.24 -2.05
N VAL A 64 -2.52 6.29 -2.96
CA VAL A 64 -1.96 4.98 -2.59
C VAL A 64 -0.53 5.15 -2.08
N ALA A 65 0.26 5.99 -2.73
CA ALA A 65 1.64 6.24 -2.29
C ALA A 65 1.68 6.84 -0.89
N ILE A 66 0.79 7.79 -0.62
CA ILE A 66 0.71 8.40 0.71
C ILE A 66 0.29 7.36 1.74
N ALA A 67 -0.74 6.60 1.45
CA ALA A 67 -1.25 5.60 2.38
C ALA A 67 -0.21 4.51 2.63
N LEU A 68 0.50 4.10 1.59
CA LEU A 68 1.55 3.10 1.73
C LEU A 68 2.69 3.63 2.61
N GLY A 69 3.07 4.90 2.41
CA GLY A 69 4.08 5.52 3.26
C GLY A 69 3.66 5.53 4.71
N GLN A 70 2.39 5.85 4.98
CA GLN A 70 1.86 5.82 6.33
C GLN A 70 1.87 4.41 6.92
N ALA A 71 1.49 3.41 6.12
CA ALA A 71 1.48 2.03 6.56
C ALA A 71 2.89 1.53 6.87
N VAL A 72 3.84 1.85 6.03
CA VAL A 72 5.23 1.45 6.24
C VAL A 72 5.78 2.12 7.49
N ALA A 73 5.51 3.41 7.67
CA ALA A 73 6.00 4.13 8.85
C ALA A 73 5.41 3.56 10.13
N ALA A 74 4.14 3.19 10.11
CA ALA A 74 3.49 2.62 11.29
C ALA A 74 3.93 1.18 11.54
N PHE A 75 4.20 0.43 10.49
CA PHE A 75 4.62 -0.96 10.60
C PHE A 75 6.07 -1.08 11.04
N ALA A 76 6.94 -0.21 10.53
CA ALA A 76 8.36 -0.30 10.82
C ALA A 76 8.64 0.27 12.21
N PRO A 77 9.28 -0.48 13.08
CA PRO A 77 9.61 0.05 14.39
C PRO A 77 10.66 1.13 14.30
N THR A 78 10.79 1.90 15.36
CA THR A 78 11.69 3.05 15.36
C THR A 78 13.13 2.69 15.05
N GLY A 79 13.56 1.51 15.38
CA GLY A 79 14.93 1.11 15.10
C GLY A 79 15.26 0.99 13.64
N CYS A 80 14.27 0.95 12.79
CA CYS A 80 14.48 0.82 11.37
C CYS A 80 14.67 2.16 10.67
N ALA A 81 14.43 3.19 11.38
CA ALA A 81 14.58 4.51 10.77
C ALA A 81 16.04 4.84 10.70
N ARG A 82 16.55 4.80 9.80
CA ARG A 82 17.82 5.13 9.84
C ARG A 82 18.52 4.74 8.87
#